data_f383ff102b758d75567a3b264970212b
#
_entry.id   f383ff102b758d75567a3b264970212b
#
_cell.length_a   1.000
_cell.length_b   1.000
_cell.length_c   1.000
_cell.angle_alpha   90.00
_cell.angle_beta   90.00
_cell.angle_gamma   90.00
#
_symmetry.space_group_name_H-M   'P 1'
#
loop_
_entity.id
_entity.type
_entity.pdbx_description
1 polymer ?
#
loop_
_entity_poly.entity_id
_entity_poly.type
_entity_poly.pdbx_seq_one_letter_code
_entity_poly.pdbx_strand_id
1 'polypeptide(L)'
;MASARIRGVLFSLLAATLLSGCSGDANSPPPLQATASSTVGCKTGEAYQHTTLGYHLCFPAGWTSRDYTAEPGAGGAVSVVAFGPPSAVPSHVPASGAFIPPVEVRVVAGPKDQVETSLAQGNTVSQTRVAGIAADKIVVTTSGPASGAVIIVFEHQANTFEIEEAPGADDAAFQLVLETFSFPSS
;
A
#
# COMPACT_ATOMS: atom_id res chain seq x y z
N MET A 1 -0.97 15.69 47.97
CA MET A 1 -0.06 16.83 48.21
C MET A 1 1.33 16.41 47.75
N ALA A 2 1.78 16.84 46.58
CA ALA A 2 3.19 16.90 46.18
C ALA A 2 3.25 17.68 44.89
N SER A 3 3.70 18.92 44.99
CA SER A 3 3.98 19.82 43.88
C SER A 3 5.29 19.42 43.21
N ALA A 4 5.35 19.31 41.90
CA ALA A 4 6.58 19.23 41.13
C ALA A 4 6.68 20.40 40.15
N ARG A 5 7.78 21.09 40.25
CA ARG A 5 8.12 22.40 39.69
C ARG A 5 8.47 22.32 38.21
N ILE A 6 7.93 23.26 37.48
CA ILE A 6 8.32 23.64 36.13
C ILE A 6 9.70 24.32 36.17
N ARG A 7 10.66 23.86 35.40
CA ARG A 7 11.88 24.59 35.09
C ARG A 7 11.87 24.92 33.60
N GLY A 8 11.65 26.23 33.36
CA GLY A 8 11.86 26.82 32.05
C GLY A 8 13.36 26.91 31.70
N VAL A 9 13.68 26.65 30.46
CA VAL A 9 14.98 26.97 29.85
C VAL A 9 14.71 27.86 28.65
N LEU A 10 15.01 29.14 28.85
CA LEU A 10 15.21 30.10 27.76
C LEU A 10 16.46 29.73 26.99
N PHE A 11 16.43 29.67 25.69
CA PHE A 11 17.61 29.80 24.85
C PHE A 11 17.39 30.82 23.74
N SER A 12 18.36 31.69 23.71
CA SER A 12 18.49 32.96 23.01
C SER A 12 18.49 32.84 21.49
N LEU A 13 17.96 33.90 20.88
CA LEU A 13 18.16 34.30 19.48
C LEU A 13 19.66 34.52 19.19
N LEU A 14 20.11 34.05 18.06
CA LEU A 14 21.22 34.67 17.33
C LEU A 14 20.85 34.75 15.86
N ALA A 15 20.63 35.99 15.42
CA ALA A 15 20.51 36.38 14.03
C ALA A 15 21.91 36.50 13.41
N ALA A 16 22.11 35.88 12.25
CA ALA A 16 23.23 36.21 11.38
C ALA A 16 22.74 36.30 9.93
N THR A 17 22.58 37.51 9.47
CA THR A 17 22.42 37.88 8.06
C THR A 17 23.76 37.82 7.38
N LEU A 18 23.87 37.07 6.27
CA LEU A 18 24.88 37.34 5.24
C LEU A 18 24.22 37.24 3.86
N LEU A 19 24.12 38.40 3.24
CA LEU A 19 23.96 38.56 1.78
C LEU A 19 25.29 38.22 1.13
N SER A 20 25.26 37.47 0.03
CA SER A 20 26.11 37.76 -1.14
C SER A 20 25.93 36.68 -2.21
N GLY A 21 25.70 37.13 -3.43
CA GLY A 21 26.32 36.60 -4.62
C GLY A 21 25.42 35.85 -5.58
N CYS A 22 24.82 36.58 -6.53
CA CYS A 22 24.47 36.05 -7.84
C CYS A 22 25.72 35.55 -8.55
N SER A 23 25.72 34.31 -9.00
CA SER A 23 26.46 33.92 -10.20
C SER A 23 25.71 32.73 -10.79
N GLY A 24 25.15 32.94 -11.98
CA GLY A 24 24.52 31.88 -12.75
C GLY A 24 25.57 30.91 -13.26
N ASP A 25 25.30 29.63 -13.06
CA ASP A 25 25.90 28.59 -13.86
C ASP A 25 24.78 27.69 -14.36
N ALA A 26 24.52 27.91 -15.66
CA ALA A 26 23.66 27.05 -16.46
C ALA A 26 24.38 25.71 -16.70
N ASN A 27 24.31 24.83 -15.73
CA ASN A 27 24.66 23.44 -15.90
C ASN A 27 23.80 22.55 -14.98
N SER A 28 22.47 22.68 -15.13
CA SER A 28 21.58 21.69 -14.56
C SER A 28 21.82 20.36 -15.30
N PRO A 29 22.21 19.29 -14.59
CA PRO A 29 22.25 17.99 -15.24
C PRO A 29 20.84 17.67 -15.76
N PRO A 30 20.73 17.06 -16.94
CA PRO A 30 19.44 16.65 -17.47
C PRO A 30 18.74 15.78 -16.42
N PRO A 31 17.40 15.90 -16.28
CA PRO A 31 16.67 15.04 -15.37
C PRO A 31 17.03 13.58 -15.72
N LEU A 32 17.47 12.84 -14.71
CA LEU A 32 17.68 11.42 -14.85
C LEU A 32 16.40 10.82 -15.43
N GLN A 33 16.45 10.52 -16.72
CA GLN A 33 15.42 9.74 -17.37
C GLN A 33 15.36 8.45 -16.55
N ALA A 34 14.25 8.24 -15.89
CA ALA A 34 13.95 6.97 -15.26
C ALA A 34 14.16 5.92 -16.35
N THR A 35 15.19 5.12 -16.18
CA THR A 35 15.48 3.98 -17.04
C THR A 35 14.21 3.15 -16.96
N ALA A 36 13.54 2.97 -18.11
CA ALA A 36 12.38 2.12 -18.21
C ALA A 36 12.82 0.73 -17.75
N SER A 37 12.55 0.41 -16.50
CA SER A 37 12.65 -0.94 -15.98
C SER A 37 11.79 -1.81 -16.87
N SER A 38 12.33 -2.94 -17.26
CA SER A 38 11.69 -3.95 -18.10
C SER A 38 10.24 -4.10 -17.71
N THR A 39 9.35 -3.57 -18.51
CA THR A 39 7.91 -3.64 -18.31
C THR A 39 7.57 -5.12 -18.32
N VAL A 40 7.22 -5.68 -17.18
CA VAL A 40 6.52 -6.97 -17.13
C VAL A 40 5.24 -6.72 -17.90
N GLY A 41 5.23 -7.13 -19.17
CA GLY A 41 4.11 -6.87 -20.06
C GLY A 41 2.92 -7.69 -19.61
N CYS A 42 1.87 -7.02 -19.14
CA CYS A 42 0.58 -7.66 -18.93
C CYS A 42 0.04 -8.13 -20.27
N LYS A 43 -0.30 -9.41 -20.39
CA LYS A 43 -0.97 -9.95 -21.59
C LYS A 43 -2.35 -9.30 -21.76
N THR A 44 -2.99 -8.99 -20.66
CA THR A 44 -4.28 -8.30 -20.58
C THR A 44 -4.22 -7.32 -19.42
N GLY A 45 -4.80 -6.12 -19.59
CA GLY A 45 -4.81 -5.09 -18.54
C GLY A 45 -3.60 -4.17 -18.54
N GLU A 46 -3.42 -3.49 -17.42
CA GLU A 46 -2.38 -2.50 -17.18
C GLU A 46 -1.41 -3.01 -16.12
N ALA A 47 -0.13 -2.63 -16.24
CA ALA A 47 0.92 -3.04 -15.31
C ALA A 47 1.08 -2.02 -14.19
N TYR A 48 1.26 -2.51 -12.96
CA TYR A 48 1.67 -1.74 -11.80
C TYR A 48 2.97 -2.29 -11.25
N GLN A 49 3.87 -1.40 -10.86
CA GLN A 49 5.09 -1.73 -10.13
C GLN A 49 5.25 -0.81 -8.94
N HIS A 50 5.38 -1.40 -7.76
CA HIS A 50 5.71 -0.67 -6.54
C HIS A 50 7.22 -0.48 -6.44
N THR A 51 7.69 0.76 -6.57
CA THR A 51 9.12 1.08 -6.73
C THR A 51 9.97 0.71 -5.51
N THR A 52 9.46 0.88 -4.30
CA THR A 52 10.21 0.64 -3.06
C THR A 52 10.15 -0.83 -2.62
N LEU A 53 8.98 -1.45 -2.69
CA LEU A 53 8.77 -2.83 -2.26
C LEU A 53 9.03 -3.86 -3.37
N GLY A 54 9.23 -3.40 -4.60
CA GLY A 54 9.68 -4.20 -5.73
C GLY A 54 8.63 -5.14 -6.32
N TYR A 55 7.42 -5.24 -5.77
CA TYR A 55 6.39 -6.09 -6.36
C TYR A 55 5.78 -5.46 -7.61
N HIS A 56 5.28 -6.32 -8.49
CA HIS A 56 4.52 -5.93 -9.67
C HIS A 56 3.31 -6.84 -9.85
N LEU A 57 2.30 -6.32 -10.52
CA LEU A 57 1.05 -7.01 -10.81
C LEU A 57 0.38 -6.41 -12.05
N CYS A 58 -0.63 -7.09 -12.58
CA CYS A 58 -1.52 -6.55 -13.59
C CYS A 58 -2.92 -6.34 -13.02
N PHE A 59 -3.60 -5.30 -13.50
CA PHE A 59 -4.99 -5.00 -13.17
C PHE A 59 -5.78 -4.70 -14.44
N PRO A 60 -7.12 -4.77 -14.46
CA PRO A 60 -7.92 -4.61 -15.66
C PRO A 60 -7.70 -3.29 -16.38
N ALA A 61 -7.76 -3.32 -17.72
CA ALA A 61 -7.71 -2.10 -18.51
C ALA A 61 -8.88 -1.16 -18.17
N GLY A 62 -8.59 0.14 -18.11
CA GLY A 62 -9.55 1.17 -17.70
C GLY A 62 -9.76 1.30 -16.18
N TRP A 63 -9.09 0.48 -15.38
CA TRP A 63 -8.96 0.71 -13.95
C TRP A 63 -7.85 1.74 -13.68
N THR A 64 -7.77 2.21 -12.45
CA THR A 64 -6.68 3.06 -11.96
C THR A 64 -6.08 2.47 -10.71
N SER A 65 -4.83 2.79 -10.44
CA SER A 65 -4.18 2.54 -9.16
C SER A 65 -4.01 3.85 -8.40
N ARG A 66 -4.10 3.79 -7.08
CA ARG A 66 -3.83 4.94 -6.21
C ARG A 66 -3.17 4.53 -4.92
N ASP A 67 -2.13 5.26 -4.58
CA ASP A 67 -1.41 5.11 -3.32
C ASP A 67 -2.09 5.97 -2.24
N TYR A 68 -2.52 5.34 -1.15
CA TYR A 68 -3.12 5.94 0.04
C TYR A 68 -2.22 5.84 1.28
N THR A 69 -0.96 5.48 1.12
CA THR A 69 -0.03 5.28 2.25
C THR A 69 0.06 6.50 3.17
N ALA A 70 -0.02 7.71 2.60
CA ALA A 70 0.03 8.96 3.37
C ALA A 70 -1.34 9.38 3.95
N GLU A 71 -2.42 8.68 3.64
CA GLU A 71 -3.75 9.03 4.11
C GLU A 71 -3.99 8.55 5.54
N PRO A 72 -4.84 9.22 6.33
CA PRO A 72 -5.10 8.85 7.72
C PRO A 72 -5.59 7.41 7.93
N GLY A 73 -6.27 6.83 6.93
CA GLY A 73 -6.77 5.45 6.94
C GLY A 73 -5.69 4.38 6.77
N ALA A 74 -4.46 4.73 6.43
CA ALA A 74 -3.38 3.76 6.23
C ALA A 74 -2.96 3.03 7.53
N GLY A 75 -3.26 3.61 8.73
CA GLY A 75 -3.04 2.93 10.01
C GLY A 75 -1.58 2.57 10.32
N GLY A 76 -0.61 3.30 9.73
CA GLY A 76 0.82 3.00 9.91
C GLY A 76 1.33 1.88 8.99
N ALA A 77 0.59 1.49 7.98
CA ALA A 77 1.06 0.56 6.95
C ALA A 77 2.30 1.12 6.22
N VAL A 78 3.15 0.23 5.75
CA VAL A 78 4.31 0.56 4.90
C VAL A 78 3.85 1.01 3.52
N SER A 79 2.76 0.43 3.04
CA SER A 79 2.12 0.80 1.76
C SER A 79 0.65 0.43 1.77
N VAL A 80 -0.18 1.26 1.13
CA VAL A 80 -1.60 0.98 0.85
C VAL A 80 -1.89 1.43 -0.56
N VAL A 81 -2.13 0.49 -1.47
CA VAL A 81 -2.44 0.78 -2.88
C VAL A 81 -3.76 0.16 -3.26
N ALA A 82 -4.70 0.98 -3.70
CA ALA A 82 -6.00 0.52 -4.20
C ALA A 82 -6.03 0.47 -5.73
N PHE A 83 -6.79 -0.48 -6.24
CA PHE A 83 -7.05 -0.70 -7.67
C PHE A 83 -8.56 -0.80 -7.92
N GLY A 84 -9.05 -0.14 -8.96
CA GLY A 84 -10.45 -0.18 -9.30
C GLY A 84 -10.82 0.78 -10.42
N PRO A 85 -12.08 0.77 -10.88
CA PRO A 85 -12.58 1.80 -11.78
C PRO A 85 -12.34 3.20 -11.17
N PRO A 86 -12.09 4.25 -11.97
CA PRO A 86 -11.83 5.59 -11.45
C PRO A 86 -12.89 6.13 -10.50
N SER A 87 -14.15 5.70 -10.65
CA SER A 87 -15.25 6.07 -9.75
C SER A 87 -15.18 5.39 -8.37
N ALA A 88 -14.49 4.23 -8.27
CA ALA A 88 -14.34 3.46 -7.04
C ALA A 88 -13.01 3.74 -6.31
N VAL A 89 -12.08 4.47 -6.94
CA VAL A 89 -10.77 4.81 -6.37
C VAL A 89 -10.60 6.34 -6.42
N PRO A 90 -11.21 7.08 -5.47
CA PRO A 90 -11.18 8.55 -5.42
C PRO A 90 -9.77 9.09 -5.16
N SER A 91 -9.59 10.42 -5.36
CA SER A 91 -8.30 11.08 -5.14
C SER A 91 -7.83 11.08 -3.68
N HIS A 92 -8.75 10.99 -2.74
CA HIS A 92 -8.51 10.90 -1.30
C HIS A 92 -9.48 9.92 -0.68
N VAL A 93 -9.06 9.28 0.42
CA VAL A 93 -9.97 8.46 1.22
C VAL A 93 -11.13 9.34 1.71
N PRO A 94 -12.39 8.94 1.53
CA PRO A 94 -13.54 9.70 2.01
C PRO A 94 -13.45 9.96 3.51
N ALA A 95 -13.75 11.18 3.94
CA ALA A 95 -13.68 11.59 5.35
C ALA A 95 -14.72 10.90 6.23
N SER A 96 -15.73 10.26 5.63
CA SER A 96 -16.80 9.56 6.35
C SER A 96 -17.24 8.32 5.57
N GLY A 97 -17.65 7.29 6.30
CA GLY A 97 -18.05 6.00 5.76
C GLY A 97 -16.89 5.01 5.64
N ALA A 98 -17.21 3.74 5.42
CA ALA A 98 -16.22 2.72 5.09
C ALA A 98 -15.82 2.89 3.62
N PHE A 99 -14.54 3.09 3.38
CA PHE A 99 -13.97 3.02 2.04
C PHE A 99 -13.33 1.66 1.87
N ILE A 100 -13.88 0.85 0.98
CA ILE A 100 -13.37 -0.47 0.64
C ILE A 100 -13.22 -0.47 -0.89
N PRO A 101 -11.99 -0.31 -1.41
CA PRO A 101 -11.76 -0.34 -2.85
C PRO A 101 -11.99 -1.75 -3.40
N PRO A 102 -12.28 -1.92 -4.70
CA PRO A 102 -12.49 -3.23 -5.31
C PRO A 102 -11.34 -4.21 -5.05
N VAL A 103 -10.09 -3.76 -5.17
CA VAL A 103 -8.89 -4.50 -4.77
C VAL A 103 -7.95 -3.56 -4.02
N GLU A 104 -7.37 -4.01 -2.92
CA GLU A 104 -6.32 -3.30 -2.17
C GLU A 104 -5.11 -4.20 -1.97
N VAL A 105 -3.92 -3.63 -2.11
CA VAL A 105 -2.67 -4.24 -1.64
C VAL A 105 -2.16 -3.39 -0.48
N ARG A 106 -2.24 -3.96 0.71
CA ARG A 106 -1.72 -3.37 1.94
C ARG A 106 -0.46 -4.10 2.35
N VAL A 107 0.53 -3.36 2.81
CA VAL A 107 1.78 -3.92 3.33
C VAL A 107 2.04 -3.35 4.72
N VAL A 108 2.23 -4.20 5.69
CA VAL A 108 2.58 -3.83 7.06
C VAL A 108 3.94 -4.41 7.45
N ALA A 109 4.67 -3.69 8.29
CA ALA A 109 5.92 -4.20 8.83
C ALA A 109 5.65 -5.30 9.86
N GLY A 110 6.43 -6.36 9.82
CA GLY A 110 6.37 -7.45 10.81
C GLY A 110 5.85 -8.77 10.25
N PRO A 111 5.83 -9.78 11.11
CA PRO A 111 5.51 -11.15 10.73
C PRO A 111 4.01 -11.33 10.49
N LYS A 112 3.69 -12.24 9.56
CA LYS A 112 2.33 -12.60 9.15
C LYS A 112 1.42 -12.96 10.32
N ASP A 113 1.91 -13.70 11.31
CA ASP A 113 1.11 -14.23 12.42
C ASP A 113 0.43 -13.12 13.24
N GLN A 114 1.03 -11.93 13.32
CA GLN A 114 0.43 -10.80 14.05
C GLN A 114 -0.81 -10.25 13.33
N VAL A 115 -0.74 -10.16 12.02
CA VAL A 115 -1.84 -9.70 11.18
C VAL A 115 -2.92 -10.76 11.09
N GLU A 116 -2.51 -11.99 10.77
CA GLU A 116 -3.42 -13.13 10.60
C GLU A 116 -4.27 -13.41 11.83
N THR A 117 -3.69 -13.37 13.03
CA THR A 117 -4.43 -13.62 14.28
C THR A 117 -5.66 -12.74 14.42
N SER A 118 -5.58 -11.47 14.02
CA SER A 118 -6.72 -10.55 14.08
C SER A 118 -7.73 -10.80 12.96
N LEU A 119 -7.26 -11.07 11.76
CA LEU A 119 -8.10 -11.30 10.58
C LEU A 119 -8.79 -12.67 10.60
N ALA A 120 -8.13 -13.69 11.15
CA ALA A 120 -8.67 -15.06 11.22
C ALA A 120 -9.81 -15.20 12.25
N GLN A 121 -9.89 -14.28 13.23
CA GLN A 121 -10.86 -14.40 14.32
C GLN A 121 -12.31 -14.34 13.81
N GLY A 122 -13.01 -15.46 13.88
CA GLY A 122 -14.41 -15.58 13.45
C GLY A 122 -14.59 -15.68 11.91
N ASN A 123 -13.50 -15.81 11.15
CA ASN A 123 -13.49 -15.91 9.70
C ASN A 123 -13.03 -17.29 9.23
N THR A 124 -13.28 -17.62 7.96
CA THR A 124 -12.84 -18.88 7.38
C THR A 124 -11.44 -18.73 6.80
N VAL A 125 -10.51 -19.59 7.23
CA VAL A 125 -9.12 -19.59 6.77
C VAL A 125 -8.84 -20.84 5.95
N SER A 126 -8.14 -20.69 4.84
CA SER A 126 -7.64 -21.79 4.00
C SER A 126 -6.28 -21.46 3.41
N GLN A 127 -5.52 -22.46 3.02
CA GLN A 127 -4.19 -22.29 2.44
C GLN A 127 -4.25 -22.01 0.94
N THR A 128 -3.35 -21.13 0.45
CA THR A 128 -3.18 -20.80 -0.97
C THR A 128 -1.72 -20.46 -1.28
N ARG A 129 -1.44 -19.94 -2.47
CA ARG A 129 -0.13 -19.42 -2.86
C ARG A 129 -0.27 -18.17 -3.72
N VAL A 130 0.64 -17.21 -3.52
CA VAL A 130 0.81 -16.03 -4.37
C VAL A 130 2.29 -15.88 -4.68
N ALA A 131 2.65 -15.66 -5.94
CA ALA A 131 4.06 -15.55 -6.37
C ALA A 131 4.93 -16.76 -5.95
N GLY A 132 4.34 -17.96 -5.81
CA GLY A 132 5.02 -19.16 -5.30
C GLY A 132 5.19 -19.19 -3.77
N ILE A 133 4.84 -18.13 -3.05
CA ILE A 133 4.93 -18.01 -1.59
C ILE A 133 3.67 -18.62 -0.97
N ALA A 134 3.83 -19.36 0.14
CA ALA A 134 2.70 -19.86 0.91
C ALA A 134 1.90 -18.70 1.52
N ALA A 135 0.60 -18.74 1.38
CA ALA A 135 -0.31 -17.68 1.81
C ALA A 135 -1.56 -18.27 2.47
N ASP A 136 -2.22 -17.48 3.30
CA ASP A 136 -3.52 -17.82 3.85
C ASP A 136 -4.60 -16.99 3.15
N LYS A 137 -5.65 -17.67 2.73
CA LYS A 137 -6.87 -17.08 2.20
C LYS A 137 -7.88 -17.00 3.32
N ILE A 138 -8.28 -15.79 3.68
CA ILE A 138 -9.26 -15.50 4.72
C ILE A 138 -10.53 -15.00 4.03
N VAL A 139 -11.65 -15.65 4.27
CA VAL A 139 -12.97 -15.16 3.82
C VAL A 139 -13.67 -14.57 5.03
N VAL A 140 -13.99 -13.27 4.94
CA VAL A 140 -14.66 -12.53 6.02
C VAL A 140 -16.12 -12.99 6.12
N THR A 141 -16.44 -13.71 7.19
CA THR A 141 -17.79 -14.22 7.49
C THR A 141 -18.48 -13.45 8.61
N THR A 142 -17.73 -12.62 9.32
CA THR A 142 -18.29 -11.74 10.36
C THR A 142 -19.18 -10.66 9.73
N SER A 143 -20.28 -10.33 10.41
CA SER A 143 -21.22 -9.30 9.93
C SER A 143 -20.55 -7.92 9.93
N GLY A 144 -20.77 -7.15 8.86
CA GLY A 144 -20.23 -5.81 8.71
C GLY A 144 -20.01 -5.41 7.25
N PRO A 145 -19.50 -4.22 6.99
CA PRO A 145 -19.26 -3.72 5.63
C PRO A 145 -18.30 -4.60 4.80
N ALA A 146 -17.38 -5.30 5.46
CA ALA A 146 -16.41 -6.20 4.82
C ALA A 146 -16.90 -7.65 4.72
N SER A 147 -18.15 -7.96 5.13
CA SER A 147 -18.68 -9.32 5.05
C SER A 147 -18.69 -9.83 3.61
N GLY A 148 -18.01 -10.94 3.36
CA GLY A 148 -17.80 -11.48 2.01
C GLY A 148 -16.50 -11.05 1.35
N ALA A 149 -15.71 -10.16 1.96
CA ALA A 149 -14.37 -9.85 1.47
C ALA A 149 -13.47 -11.09 1.49
N VAL A 150 -12.52 -11.13 0.57
CA VAL A 150 -11.47 -12.15 0.51
C VAL A 150 -10.13 -11.46 0.75
N ILE A 151 -9.35 -11.94 1.72
CA ILE A 151 -8.04 -11.39 2.03
C ILE A 151 -7.00 -12.50 1.88
N ILE A 152 -5.97 -12.25 1.08
CA ILE A 152 -4.81 -13.15 0.94
C ILE A 152 -3.67 -12.56 1.75
N VAL A 153 -3.16 -13.31 2.72
CA VAL A 153 -2.10 -12.87 3.64
C VAL A 153 -0.85 -13.72 3.46
N PHE A 154 0.29 -13.09 3.23
CA PHE A 154 1.58 -13.79 3.14
C PHE A 154 2.72 -12.89 3.59
N GLU A 155 3.87 -13.50 3.92
CA GLU A 155 5.06 -12.78 4.34
C GLU A 155 6.13 -12.79 3.23
N HIS A 156 6.75 -11.64 3.00
CA HIS A 156 7.93 -11.50 2.14
C HIS A 156 8.88 -10.44 2.70
N GLN A 157 10.15 -10.77 2.89
CA GLN A 157 11.21 -9.87 3.37
C GLN A 157 10.84 -9.07 4.63
N ALA A 158 10.38 -9.75 5.69
CA ALA A 158 9.98 -9.16 6.96
C ALA A 158 8.79 -8.17 6.89
N ASN A 159 8.05 -8.18 5.79
CA ASN A 159 6.79 -7.48 5.64
C ASN A 159 5.66 -8.49 5.42
N THR A 160 4.50 -8.16 5.94
CA THR A 160 3.25 -8.89 5.67
C THR A 160 2.49 -8.16 4.58
N PHE A 161 2.11 -8.90 3.56
CA PHE A 161 1.28 -8.45 2.45
C PHE A 161 -0.14 -8.95 2.65
N GLU A 162 -1.10 -8.06 2.49
CA GLU A 162 -2.52 -8.31 2.45
C GLU A 162 -3.03 -7.90 1.07
N ILE A 163 -3.61 -8.83 0.31
CA ILE A 163 -4.30 -8.52 -0.94
C ILE A 163 -5.78 -8.76 -0.70
N GLU A 164 -6.55 -7.69 -0.65
CA GLU A 164 -7.97 -7.72 -0.32
C GLU A 164 -8.84 -7.51 -1.57
N GLU A 165 -9.87 -8.33 -1.68
CA GLU A 165 -11.00 -8.15 -2.59
C GLU A 165 -12.21 -7.68 -1.79
N ALA A 166 -12.82 -6.57 -2.20
CA ALA A 166 -14.05 -6.06 -1.60
C ALA A 166 -15.24 -7.02 -1.83
N PRO A 167 -16.22 -7.04 -0.93
CA PRO A 167 -17.44 -7.83 -1.13
C PRO A 167 -18.16 -7.47 -2.44
N GLY A 168 -18.41 -8.47 -3.29
CA GLY A 168 -19.11 -8.28 -4.56
C GLY A 168 -18.31 -7.52 -5.63
N ALA A 169 -17.00 -7.41 -5.47
CA ALA A 169 -16.12 -6.91 -6.51
C ALA A 169 -16.03 -7.89 -7.70
N ASP A 170 -15.23 -7.54 -8.71
CA ASP A 170 -15.04 -8.38 -9.90
C ASP A 170 -13.99 -9.47 -9.60
N ASP A 171 -14.45 -10.69 -9.32
CA ASP A 171 -13.59 -11.86 -9.06
C ASP A 171 -12.51 -12.04 -10.15
N ALA A 172 -12.83 -11.75 -11.42
CA ALA A 172 -11.87 -11.90 -12.50
C ALA A 172 -10.73 -10.87 -12.40
N ALA A 173 -11.04 -9.65 -11.93
CA ALA A 173 -10.04 -8.63 -11.67
C ALA A 173 -9.13 -9.02 -10.51
N PHE A 174 -9.69 -9.56 -9.42
CA PHE A 174 -8.92 -10.04 -8.29
C PHE A 174 -8.01 -11.22 -8.68
N GLN A 175 -8.52 -12.20 -9.43
CA GLN A 175 -7.73 -13.31 -9.94
C GLN A 175 -6.58 -12.82 -10.83
N LEU A 176 -6.82 -11.85 -11.72
CA LEU A 176 -5.76 -11.26 -12.55
C LEU A 176 -4.63 -10.67 -11.68
N VAL A 177 -4.98 -9.94 -10.62
CA VAL A 177 -4.01 -9.40 -9.66
C VAL A 177 -3.20 -10.53 -9.03
N LEU A 178 -3.85 -11.57 -8.49
CA LEU A 178 -3.19 -12.68 -7.80
C LEU A 178 -2.28 -13.49 -8.72
N GLU A 179 -2.73 -13.81 -9.94
CA GLU A 179 -1.98 -14.62 -10.90
C GLU A 179 -0.74 -13.91 -11.44
N THR A 180 -0.79 -12.58 -11.49
CA THR A 180 0.30 -11.76 -12.04
C THR A 180 1.18 -11.13 -10.97
N PHE A 181 0.76 -11.21 -9.70
CA PHE A 181 1.55 -10.72 -8.58
C PHE A 181 2.89 -11.44 -8.52
N SER A 182 3.97 -10.67 -8.47
CA SER A 182 5.31 -11.25 -8.42
C SER A 182 6.34 -10.25 -7.90
N PHE A 183 7.48 -10.78 -7.46
CA PHE A 183 8.66 -10.02 -7.10
C PHE A 183 9.74 -10.19 -8.17
N PRO A 184 10.61 -9.19 -8.41
CA PRO A 184 11.72 -9.34 -9.34
C PRO A 184 12.62 -10.50 -8.87
N SER A 185 13.08 -11.29 -9.83
CA SER A 185 14.10 -12.31 -9.55
C SER A 185 15.38 -11.62 -9.08
N SER A 186 15.91 -12.02 -7.94
CA SER A 186 17.23 -11.61 -7.43
C SER A 186 18.35 -12.18 -8.27
#